data_0a416e68a0e3bfc63517f7232c338191
#
_entry.id   0a416e68a0e3bfc63517f7232c338191
#
_cell.length_a   1.000
_cell.length_b   1.000
_cell.length_c   1.000
_cell.angle_alpha   90.00
_cell.angle_beta   90.00
_cell.angle_gamma   90.00
#
_symmetry.space_group_name_H-M   'P 1'
#
loop_
_entity.id
_entity.type
_entity.pdbx_description
1 polymer ?
#
loop_
_entity_poly.entity_id
_entity_poly.type
_entity_poly.pdbx_seq_one_letter_code
_entity_poly.pdbx_strand_id
1 'polypeptide(L)'
;MKKFALMFMMLVMAIGIQAQELKKGDSMPKFELKSSVYGNVKPADLKGKVVLVSLFATWCGPCQKELAEVQSTLWPKYKDNKNFVMLVIGREHTDEQLQKYNERKKFTFPLYPDPKREVFSLFAEKSIPRAYLFGKDGKLIYSSVGYTAEEFQKLMETIEKAL
;
A
#
# COMPACT_ATOMS: atom_id res chain seq x y z
N MET A 1 50.34 6.15 40.65
CA MET A 1 49.96 6.54 39.29
C MET A 1 48.76 5.70 38.92
N LYS A 2 47.54 6.26 39.06
CA LYS A 2 46.27 5.52 38.83
C LYS A 2 45.83 5.80 37.40
N LYS A 3 45.78 4.75 36.56
CA LYS A 3 45.26 4.81 35.18
C LYS A 3 43.75 4.73 35.22
N PHE A 4 43.06 5.82 34.98
CA PHE A 4 41.61 5.86 34.74
C PHE A 4 41.35 5.42 33.30
N ALA A 5 40.79 4.22 33.11
CA ALA A 5 40.24 3.76 31.84
C ALA A 5 38.83 4.31 31.72
N LEU A 6 38.65 5.32 30.88
CA LEU A 6 37.31 5.78 30.45
C LEU A 6 36.72 4.74 29.48
N MET A 7 35.78 3.95 30.00
CA MET A 7 34.98 3.04 29.22
C MET A 7 33.82 3.88 28.58
N PHE A 8 34.00 4.27 27.32
CA PHE A 8 32.98 4.95 26.55
C PHE A 8 31.94 3.91 26.10
N MET A 9 30.84 3.81 26.86
CA MET A 9 29.73 2.93 26.55
C MET A 9 28.90 3.58 25.46
N MET A 10 29.12 3.19 24.18
CA MET A 10 28.27 3.57 23.06
C MET A 10 26.89 2.92 23.26
N LEU A 11 25.95 3.75 23.71
CA LEU A 11 24.53 3.40 23.73
C LEU A 11 24.02 3.46 22.28
N VAL A 12 24.02 2.35 21.59
CA VAL A 12 23.35 2.22 20.30
C VAL A 12 21.84 2.24 20.58
N MET A 13 21.23 3.42 20.45
CA MET A 13 19.78 3.52 20.40
C MET A 13 19.32 2.86 19.11
N ALA A 14 18.85 1.63 19.19
CA ALA A 14 18.04 1.02 18.15
C ALA A 14 16.73 1.83 18.07
N ILE A 15 16.66 2.77 17.12
CA ILE A 15 15.41 3.45 16.78
C ILE A 15 14.56 2.38 16.11
N GLY A 16 13.71 1.73 16.89
CA GLY A 16 12.65 0.88 16.37
C GLY A 16 11.76 1.75 15.47
N ILE A 17 11.80 1.53 14.18
CA ILE A 17 10.86 2.13 13.24
C ILE A 17 9.51 1.46 13.52
N GLN A 18 8.76 2.01 14.49
CA GLN A 18 7.35 1.68 14.63
C GLN A 18 6.62 2.30 13.44
N ALA A 19 5.81 1.49 12.76
CA ALA A 19 4.94 1.98 11.71
C ALA A 19 4.00 3.03 12.33
N GLN A 20 4.29 4.29 12.09
CA GLN A 20 3.41 5.38 12.50
C GLN A 20 2.24 5.40 11.54
N GLU A 21 1.02 5.32 12.06
CA GLU A 21 -0.19 5.40 11.23
C GLU A 21 -0.19 6.72 10.44
N LEU A 22 -0.23 6.60 9.11
CA LEU A 22 -0.15 7.76 8.22
C LEU A 22 -1.38 8.67 8.41
N LYS A 23 -1.12 9.97 8.47
CA LYS A 23 -2.14 11.02 8.59
C LYS A 23 -2.27 11.81 7.29
N LYS A 24 -3.44 12.39 7.07
CA LYS A 24 -3.67 13.31 5.95
C LYS A 24 -2.59 14.39 5.90
N GLY A 25 -1.97 14.56 4.73
CA GLY A 25 -0.84 15.47 4.49
C GLY A 25 0.54 14.80 4.60
N ASP A 26 0.65 13.60 5.15
CA ASP A 26 1.92 12.87 5.18
C ASP A 26 2.38 12.48 3.77
N SER A 27 3.67 12.43 3.57
CA SER A 27 4.25 11.99 2.30
C SER A 27 4.14 10.47 2.16
N MET A 28 3.97 10.01 0.92
CA MET A 28 4.04 8.59 0.59
C MET A 28 5.36 7.99 1.11
N PRO A 29 5.32 6.88 1.87
CA PRO A 29 6.52 6.19 2.31
C PRO A 29 7.43 5.80 1.13
N LYS A 30 8.72 5.69 1.39
CA LYS A 30 9.67 5.15 0.42
C LYS A 30 9.60 3.62 0.46
N PHE A 31 9.25 3.00 -0.65
CA PHE A 31 9.20 1.55 -0.81
C PHE A 31 9.69 1.13 -2.18
N GLU A 32 9.87 -0.16 -2.36
CA GLU A 32 10.06 -0.80 -3.65
C GLU A 32 9.19 -2.05 -3.70
N LEU A 33 8.23 -2.07 -4.64
CA LEU A 33 7.51 -3.30 -4.98
C LEU A 33 8.28 -4.02 -6.06
N LYS A 34 8.48 -5.33 -5.89
CA LYS A 34 9.15 -6.20 -6.86
C LYS A 34 8.21 -7.31 -7.27
N SER A 35 7.82 -7.33 -8.52
CA SER A 35 6.99 -8.39 -9.08
C SER A 35 7.62 -8.93 -10.36
N SER A 36 7.71 -10.24 -10.45
CA SER A 36 8.13 -10.93 -11.68
C SER A 36 7.06 -10.86 -12.78
N VAL A 37 5.83 -10.49 -12.42
CA VAL A 37 4.68 -10.43 -13.34
C VAL A 37 4.43 -9.01 -13.81
N TYR A 38 4.47 -8.03 -12.91
CA TYR A 38 4.07 -6.65 -13.19
C TYR A 38 5.23 -5.65 -13.17
N GLY A 39 6.46 -6.15 -12.95
CA GLY A 39 7.66 -5.33 -12.86
C GLY A 39 7.81 -4.63 -11.50
N ASN A 40 8.86 -3.81 -11.39
CA ASN A 40 9.17 -3.10 -10.16
C ASN A 40 8.53 -1.73 -10.16
N VAL A 41 8.07 -1.28 -8.98
CA VAL A 41 7.48 0.04 -8.78
C VAL A 41 8.13 0.72 -7.58
N LYS A 42 8.51 1.99 -7.75
CA LYS A 42 9.03 2.88 -6.70
C LYS A 42 8.23 4.18 -6.66
N PRO A 43 8.14 4.89 -5.52
CA PRO A 43 7.45 6.18 -5.44
C PRO A 43 7.94 7.23 -6.45
N ALA A 44 9.21 7.15 -6.86
CA ALA A 44 9.77 8.04 -7.89
C ALA A 44 9.05 7.91 -9.25
N ASP A 45 8.56 6.71 -9.57
CA ASP A 45 7.85 6.39 -10.82
C ASP A 45 6.40 6.91 -10.81
N LEU A 46 5.93 7.33 -9.62
CA LEU A 46 4.54 7.72 -9.35
C LEU A 46 4.35 9.25 -9.24
N LYS A 47 5.41 10.03 -9.45
CA LYS A 47 5.35 11.50 -9.35
C LYS A 47 4.32 12.08 -10.29
N GLY A 48 3.52 13.03 -9.79
CA GLY A 48 2.49 13.73 -10.55
C GLY A 48 1.24 12.90 -10.82
N LYS A 49 1.13 11.71 -10.24
CA LYS A 49 -0.02 10.81 -10.37
C LYS A 49 -0.83 10.75 -9.08
N VAL A 50 -2.12 10.53 -9.21
CA VAL A 50 -2.98 10.10 -8.10
C VAL A 50 -2.74 8.62 -7.89
N VAL A 51 -2.37 8.23 -6.67
CA VAL A 51 -1.95 6.86 -6.38
C VAL A 51 -2.82 6.25 -5.29
N LEU A 52 -3.51 5.17 -5.61
CA LEU A 52 -4.24 4.33 -4.66
C LEU A 52 -3.37 3.14 -4.25
N VAL A 53 -3.08 3.02 -2.97
CA VAL A 53 -2.46 1.83 -2.35
C VAL A 53 -3.56 1.08 -1.60
N SER A 54 -3.89 -0.15 -2.03
CA SER A 54 -4.81 -1.05 -1.34
C SER A 54 -4.03 -2.23 -0.77
N LEU A 55 -4.16 -2.45 0.53
CA LEU A 55 -3.48 -3.52 1.26
C LEU A 55 -4.48 -4.63 1.59
N PHE A 56 -4.18 -5.86 1.16
CA PHE A 56 -5.07 -7.00 1.32
C PHE A 56 -4.33 -8.28 1.67
N ALA A 57 -5.09 -9.36 1.93
CA ALA A 57 -4.61 -10.73 1.91
C ALA A 57 -5.67 -11.66 1.30
N THR A 58 -5.24 -12.79 0.74
CA THR A 58 -6.13 -13.74 0.05
C THR A 58 -7.15 -14.41 0.96
N TRP A 59 -6.86 -14.51 2.24
CA TRP A 59 -7.72 -15.08 3.29
C TRP A 59 -8.67 -14.06 3.96
N CYS A 60 -8.56 -12.78 3.61
CA CYS A 60 -9.33 -11.70 4.24
C CYS A 60 -10.71 -11.54 3.58
N GLY A 61 -11.78 -11.89 4.28
CA GLY A 61 -13.15 -11.81 3.77
C GLY A 61 -13.59 -10.41 3.33
N PRO A 62 -13.47 -9.36 4.17
CA PRO A 62 -13.76 -7.98 3.75
C PRO A 62 -12.95 -7.49 2.57
N CYS A 63 -11.67 -7.92 2.47
CA CYS A 63 -10.82 -7.59 1.31
C CYS A 63 -11.38 -8.16 0.00
N GLN A 64 -11.98 -9.38 0.05
CA GLN A 64 -12.59 -9.99 -1.13
C GLN A 64 -13.77 -9.17 -1.66
N LYS A 65 -14.56 -8.56 -0.76
CA LYS A 65 -15.68 -7.68 -1.12
C LYS A 65 -15.16 -6.40 -1.77
N GLU A 66 -14.17 -5.75 -1.14
CA GLU A 66 -13.53 -4.55 -1.70
C GLU A 66 -12.95 -4.81 -3.10
N LEU A 67 -12.14 -5.88 -3.26
CA LEU A 67 -11.51 -6.20 -4.54
C LEU A 67 -12.52 -6.56 -5.65
N ALA A 68 -13.65 -7.17 -5.30
CA ALA A 68 -14.72 -7.43 -6.25
C ALA A 68 -15.35 -6.12 -6.75
N GLU A 69 -15.54 -5.14 -5.88
CA GLU A 69 -16.05 -3.82 -6.24
C GLU A 69 -15.00 -2.99 -7.01
N VAL A 70 -13.73 -3.09 -6.63
CA VAL A 70 -12.62 -2.54 -7.44
C VAL A 70 -12.68 -3.09 -8.86
N GLN A 71 -12.86 -4.41 -9.05
CA GLN A 71 -12.93 -5.03 -10.37
C GLN A 71 -14.13 -4.57 -11.18
N SER A 72 -15.29 -4.37 -10.55
CA SER A 72 -16.54 -4.06 -11.26
C SER A 72 -16.74 -2.56 -11.52
N THR A 73 -16.16 -1.69 -10.69
CA THR A 73 -16.45 -0.24 -10.74
C THR A 73 -15.21 0.63 -10.87
N LEU A 74 -14.25 0.54 -9.95
CA LEU A 74 -13.10 1.44 -9.90
C LEU A 74 -12.14 1.17 -11.08
N TRP A 75 -11.73 -0.07 -11.25
CA TRP A 75 -10.73 -0.42 -12.24
C TRP A 75 -11.18 -0.12 -13.68
N PRO A 76 -12.39 -0.51 -14.13
CA PRO A 76 -12.87 -0.14 -15.46
C PRO A 76 -12.91 1.37 -15.71
N LYS A 77 -13.22 2.18 -14.69
CA LYS A 77 -13.30 3.63 -14.79
C LYS A 77 -11.94 4.30 -14.95
N TYR A 78 -10.88 3.78 -14.28
CA TYR A 78 -9.61 4.50 -14.17
C TYR A 78 -8.40 3.78 -14.79
N LYS A 79 -8.50 2.52 -15.22
CA LYS A 79 -7.38 1.72 -15.73
C LYS A 79 -6.61 2.37 -16.89
N ASP A 80 -7.27 3.15 -17.71
CA ASP A 80 -6.68 3.82 -18.89
C ASP A 80 -6.29 5.28 -18.60
N ASN A 81 -6.50 5.77 -17.37
CA ASN A 81 -6.14 7.13 -16.98
C ASN A 81 -4.64 7.20 -16.64
N LYS A 82 -3.88 7.93 -17.47
CA LYS A 82 -2.42 8.09 -17.33
C LYS A 82 -2.00 8.81 -16.03
N ASN A 83 -2.92 9.54 -15.40
CA ASN A 83 -2.69 10.25 -14.14
C ASN A 83 -3.10 9.44 -12.90
N PHE A 84 -3.56 8.19 -13.08
CA PHE A 84 -3.96 7.31 -12.00
C PHE A 84 -3.11 6.05 -11.96
N VAL A 85 -2.70 5.65 -10.76
CA VAL A 85 -2.02 4.36 -10.52
C VAL A 85 -2.68 3.69 -9.33
N MET A 86 -2.95 2.40 -9.46
CA MET A 86 -3.44 1.56 -8.38
C MET A 86 -2.43 0.46 -8.07
N LEU A 87 -2.05 0.36 -6.79
CA LEU A 87 -1.15 -0.65 -6.26
C LEU A 87 -1.93 -1.52 -5.27
N VAL A 88 -2.31 -2.72 -5.68
CA VAL A 88 -2.98 -3.71 -4.82
C VAL A 88 -1.93 -4.66 -4.28
N ILE A 89 -1.64 -4.58 -2.97
CA ILE A 89 -0.49 -5.23 -2.35
C ILE A 89 -0.96 -6.35 -1.43
N GLY A 90 -0.57 -7.59 -1.75
CA GLY A 90 -0.86 -8.77 -0.97
C GLY A 90 0.18 -8.99 0.13
N ARG A 91 -0.15 -8.57 1.36
CA ARG A 91 0.74 -8.81 2.51
C ARG A 91 0.92 -10.31 2.77
N GLU A 92 2.16 -10.72 3.02
CA GLU A 92 2.52 -12.12 3.30
C GLU A 92 2.27 -13.07 2.12
N HIS A 93 2.29 -12.54 0.88
CA HIS A 93 2.13 -13.32 -0.34
C HIS A 93 3.28 -13.12 -1.30
N THR A 94 3.70 -14.21 -1.95
CA THR A 94 4.63 -14.20 -3.08
C THR A 94 3.87 -13.96 -4.40
N ASP A 95 4.60 -13.66 -5.48
CA ASP A 95 4.03 -13.59 -6.84
C ASP A 95 3.27 -14.87 -7.20
N GLU A 96 3.87 -16.05 -6.95
CA GLU A 96 3.26 -17.35 -7.25
C GLU A 96 1.91 -17.54 -6.53
N GLN A 97 1.86 -17.19 -5.23
CA GLN A 97 0.63 -17.28 -4.45
C GLN A 97 -0.45 -16.33 -4.97
N LEU A 98 -0.08 -15.12 -5.38
CA LEU A 98 -1.00 -14.15 -5.97
C LEU A 98 -1.47 -14.56 -7.36
N GLN A 99 -0.60 -15.15 -8.19
CA GLN A 99 -0.99 -15.70 -9.49
C GLN A 99 -2.02 -16.82 -9.32
N LYS A 100 -1.73 -17.82 -8.46
CA LYS A 100 -2.66 -18.92 -8.17
C LYS A 100 -4.00 -18.43 -7.60
N TYR A 101 -3.97 -17.41 -6.76
CA TYR A 101 -5.17 -16.75 -6.28
C TYR A 101 -5.95 -16.09 -7.43
N ASN A 102 -5.25 -15.37 -8.32
CA ASN A 102 -5.87 -14.66 -9.43
C ASN A 102 -6.39 -15.57 -10.54
N GLU A 103 -5.86 -16.77 -10.70
CA GLU A 103 -6.44 -17.81 -11.59
C GLU A 103 -7.92 -18.07 -11.29
N ARG A 104 -8.31 -17.97 -10.01
CA ARG A 104 -9.69 -18.18 -9.55
C ARG A 104 -10.51 -16.87 -9.55
N LYS A 105 -9.88 -15.74 -9.23
CA LYS A 105 -10.57 -14.45 -9.08
C LYS A 105 -10.74 -13.70 -10.39
N LYS A 106 -9.83 -13.90 -11.34
CA LYS A 106 -9.85 -13.28 -12.67
C LYS A 106 -9.82 -11.75 -12.61
N PHE A 107 -9.18 -11.17 -11.60
CA PHE A 107 -8.94 -9.73 -11.55
C PHE A 107 -8.04 -9.28 -12.71
N THR A 108 -8.36 -8.13 -13.30
CA THR A 108 -7.62 -7.57 -14.43
C THR A 108 -6.66 -6.45 -14.03
N PHE A 109 -6.64 -6.10 -12.75
CA PHE A 109 -5.67 -5.17 -12.16
C PHE A 109 -4.45 -5.91 -11.59
N PRO A 110 -3.29 -5.23 -11.48
CA PRO A 110 -2.08 -5.85 -10.96
C PRO A 110 -2.17 -6.14 -9.45
N LEU A 111 -1.64 -7.30 -9.05
CA LEU A 111 -1.48 -7.74 -7.67
C LEU A 111 0.01 -7.82 -7.34
N TYR A 112 0.50 -6.98 -6.44
CA TYR A 112 1.91 -6.93 -6.06
C TYR A 112 2.19 -7.75 -4.80
N PRO A 113 3.29 -8.53 -4.77
CA PRO A 113 3.67 -9.31 -3.60
C PRO A 113 4.33 -8.45 -2.52
N ASP A 114 4.12 -8.83 -1.27
CA ASP A 114 4.85 -8.31 -0.10
C ASP A 114 5.04 -9.45 0.92
N PRO A 115 5.87 -10.47 0.60
CA PRO A 115 5.97 -11.71 1.37
C PRO A 115 6.48 -11.52 2.78
N LYS A 116 7.27 -10.48 3.03
CA LYS A 116 7.86 -10.17 4.34
C LYS A 116 7.18 -9.00 5.05
N ARG A 117 6.09 -8.49 4.51
CA ARG A 117 5.40 -7.30 5.03
C ARG A 117 6.28 -6.04 5.06
N GLU A 118 7.30 -5.97 4.25
CA GLU A 118 8.23 -4.83 4.22
C GLU A 118 7.51 -3.55 3.80
N VAL A 119 6.66 -3.65 2.76
CA VAL A 119 5.85 -2.52 2.30
C VAL A 119 4.64 -2.29 3.22
N PHE A 120 3.91 -3.34 3.59
CA PHE A 120 2.78 -3.23 4.49
C PHE A 120 3.13 -2.48 5.79
N SER A 121 4.27 -2.82 6.39
CA SER A 121 4.72 -2.24 7.67
C SER A 121 5.07 -0.75 7.60
N LEU A 122 5.24 -0.19 6.40
CA LEU A 122 5.41 1.26 6.21
C LEU A 122 4.10 2.04 6.29
N PHE A 123 2.97 1.36 6.07
CA PHE A 123 1.63 1.95 6.02
C PHE A 123 0.79 1.61 7.25
N ALA A 124 0.96 0.40 7.80
CA ALA A 124 0.10 -0.12 8.85
C ALA A 124 0.78 -1.18 9.71
N GLU A 125 0.38 -1.27 10.98
CA GLU A 125 0.81 -2.35 11.87
C GLU A 125 -0.05 -3.60 11.71
N LYS A 126 -1.36 -3.41 11.60
CA LYS A 126 -2.38 -4.48 11.59
C LYS A 126 -3.60 -4.06 10.80
N SER A 127 -4.56 -4.97 10.70
CA SER A 127 -5.86 -4.78 10.07
C SER A 127 -5.80 -4.56 8.56
N ILE A 128 -6.63 -5.26 7.84
CA ILE A 128 -6.90 -5.16 6.40
C ILE A 128 -8.39 -5.39 6.15
N PRO A 129 -8.97 -4.90 5.01
CA PRO A 129 -8.29 -4.10 4.01
C PRO A 129 -7.92 -2.72 4.50
N ARG A 130 -6.96 -2.07 3.84
CA ARG A 130 -6.67 -0.66 4.03
C ARG A 130 -6.49 0.01 2.68
N ALA A 131 -7.03 1.19 2.55
CA ALA A 131 -6.82 2.03 1.38
C ALA A 131 -6.12 3.34 1.77
N TYR A 132 -5.15 3.74 0.95
CA TYR A 132 -4.45 5.02 1.08
C TYR A 132 -4.42 5.68 -0.29
N LEU A 133 -4.97 6.89 -0.39
CA LEU A 133 -4.97 7.66 -1.63
C LEU A 133 -4.03 8.85 -1.50
N PHE A 134 -3.07 8.94 -2.40
CA PHE A 134 -2.12 10.04 -2.48
C PHE A 134 -2.46 10.93 -3.68
N GLY A 135 -2.41 12.24 -3.46
CA GLY A 135 -2.56 13.22 -4.51
C GLY A 135 -1.34 13.31 -5.44
N LYS A 136 -1.43 14.12 -6.49
CA LYS A 136 -0.35 14.34 -7.47
C LYS A 136 0.95 14.90 -6.84
N ASP A 137 0.84 15.54 -5.69
CA ASP A 137 1.95 16.02 -4.87
C ASP A 137 2.60 14.95 -3.99
N GLY A 138 2.09 13.72 -4.02
CA GLY A 138 2.54 12.60 -3.20
C GLY A 138 2.12 12.67 -1.73
N LYS A 139 1.15 13.52 -1.40
CA LYS A 139 0.61 13.66 -0.04
C LYS A 139 -0.66 12.81 0.13
N LEU A 140 -0.81 12.20 1.31
CA LEU A 140 -1.99 11.44 1.67
C LEU A 140 -3.21 12.36 1.74
N ILE A 141 -4.24 12.07 0.95
CA ILE A 141 -5.50 12.83 0.89
C ILE A 141 -6.69 12.06 1.46
N TYR A 142 -6.63 10.71 1.47
CA TYR A 142 -7.66 9.85 2.03
C TYR A 142 -7.04 8.55 2.55
N SER A 143 -7.62 7.99 3.61
CA SER A 143 -7.33 6.64 4.08
C SER A 143 -8.56 6.00 4.72
N SER A 144 -8.67 4.68 4.62
CA SER A 144 -9.69 3.89 5.28
C SER A 144 -9.14 2.58 5.86
N VAL A 145 -9.85 2.05 6.84
CA VAL A 145 -9.60 0.76 7.48
C VAL A 145 -10.87 -0.07 7.44
N GLY A 146 -10.78 -1.28 6.91
CA GLY A 146 -11.95 -2.11 6.65
C GLY A 146 -12.64 -1.71 5.35
N TYR A 147 -13.75 -2.38 5.07
CA TYR A 147 -14.56 -2.14 3.87
C TYR A 147 -16.02 -1.95 4.23
N THR A 148 -16.59 -0.85 3.74
CA THR A 148 -18.04 -0.62 3.61
C THR A 148 -18.31 0.01 2.25
N ALA A 149 -19.51 -0.16 1.72
CA ALA A 149 -19.89 0.47 0.44
C ALA A 149 -19.84 2.00 0.54
N GLU A 150 -20.17 2.57 1.71
CA GLU A 150 -20.08 4.01 1.95
C GLU A 150 -18.65 4.53 1.87
N GLU A 151 -17.70 3.86 2.55
CA GLU A 151 -16.29 4.24 2.49
C GLU A 151 -15.70 4.06 1.08
N PHE A 152 -16.11 3.01 0.36
CA PHE A 152 -15.72 2.83 -1.03
C PHE A 152 -16.24 3.95 -1.93
N GLN A 153 -17.47 4.39 -1.73
CA GLN A 153 -18.03 5.54 -2.46
C GLN A 153 -17.25 6.84 -2.17
N LYS A 154 -16.90 7.10 -0.92
CA LYS A 154 -16.04 8.25 -0.54
C LYS A 154 -14.65 8.18 -1.19
N LEU A 155 -14.07 6.99 -1.27
CA LEU A 155 -12.82 6.77 -2.00
C LEU A 155 -12.97 7.16 -3.47
N MET A 156 -14.02 6.67 -4.16
CA MET A 156 -14.31 6.97 -5.57
C MET A 156 -14.45 8.47 -5.81
N GLU A 157 -15.23 9.17 -4.98
CA GLU A 157 -15.41 10.62 -5.05
C GLU A 157 -14.09 11.38 -4.82
N THR A 158 -13.25 10.88 -3.91
CA THR A 158 -11.97 11.52 -3.65
C THR A 158 -10.99 11.32 -4.81
N ILE A 159 -10.97 10.15 -5.44
CA ILE A 159 -10.18 9.90 -6.66
C ILE A 159 -10.62 10.87 -7.76
N GLU A 160 -11.92 11.00 -7.99
CA GLU A 160 -12.47 11.86 -9.04
C GLU A 160 -12.10 13.35 -8.86
N LYS A 161 -12.12 13.83 -7.62
CA LYS A 161 -11.71 15.21 -7.26
C LYS A 161 -10.21 15.44 -7.38
N ALA A 162 -9.38 14.38 -7.24
CA ALA A 162 -7.93 14.48 -7.27
C ALA A 162 -7.33 14.39 -8.67
N LEU A 163 -8.06 13.80 -9.64
CA LEU A 163 -7.64 13.64 -11.03
C LEU A 163 -7.81 14.91 -11.85
#